data_e2c26617c8acc74984db7f02fc97fb1d
#
_entry.id   e2c26617c8acc74984db7f02fc97fb1d
#
_cell.length_a   1.000
_cell.length_b   1.000
_cell.length_c   1.000
_cell.angle_alpha   90.00
_cell.angle_beta   90.00
_cell.angle_gamma   90.00
#
_symmetry.space_group_name_H-M   'P 1'
#
loop_
_entity.id
_entity.type
_entity.pdbx_description
1 polymer ?
#
loop_
_entity_poly.entity_id
_entity_poly.type
_entity_poly.pdbx_seq_one_letter_code
_entity_poly.pdbx_strand_id
1 'polypeptide(L)'
;LGDSYDVILHYNNNYDEVMKLKGKLDKLYNTDVLVVKCNLAKEEEIDNMLRIIYDRYDKIDILINNAATTCDTLFEDKTKDNFMNTLDINLVAPFLLCQKIGPKMKENRYGVIINISSTNGIDTPYIESVDYDASKAGLISLSNNLANYLAPYVRVNTICPGWINTNMNKNLDKEFINKEEN
;
A
#
# COMPACT_ATOMS: atom_id res chain seq x y z
N LEU A 1 -13.58 9.26 -0.08
CA LEU A 1 -14.14 7.90 -0.30
C LEU A 1 -15.36 7.66 0.59
N GLY A 2 -15.31 7.95 1.89
CA GLY A 2 -16.39 7.66 2.83
C GLY A 2 -17.76 8.29 2.51
N ASP A 3 -17.85 9.29 1.64
CA ASP A 3 -19.12 9.88 1.21
C ASP A 3 -19.89 9.04 0.17
N SER A 4 -19.20 8.12 -0.51
CA SER A 4 -19.76 7.46 -1.70
C SER A 4 -19.43 5.97 -1.80
N TYR A 5 -18.61 5.44 -0.88
CA TYR A 5 -18.14 4.07 -0.89
C TYR A 5 -18.13 3.47 0.51
N ASP A 6 -18.43 2.19 0.60
CA ASP A 6 -18.08 1.40 1.76
C ASP A 6 -16.56 1.26 1.85
N VAL A 7 -16.02 1.23 3.05
CA VAL A 7 -14.58 1.32 3.27
C VAL A 7 -14.05 0.07 3.95
N ILE A 8 -13.01 -0.52 3.37
CA ILE A 8 -12.29 -1.64 3.98
C ILE A 8 -10.96 -1.09 4.50
N LEU A 9 -10.75 -1.16 5.80
CA LEU A 9 -9.54 -0.74 6.47
C LEU A 9 -8.72 -1.98 6.83
N HIS A 10 -7.57 -2.12 6.18
CA HIS A 10 -6.59 -3.14 6.50
C HIS A 10 -5.63 -2.66 7.60
N TYR A 11 -5.25 -3.54 8.52
CA TYR A 11 -4.17 -3.32 9.47
C TYR A 11 -3.39 -4.62 9.75
N ASN A 12 -2.14 -4.49 10.19
CA ASN A 12 -1.35 -5.60 10.72
C ASN A 12 -1.24 -5.54 12.25
N ASN A 13 -0.61 -4.49 12.78
CA ASN A 13 -0.31 -4.38 14.22
C ASN A 13 -1.07 -3.23 14.92
N ASN A 14 -1.46 -2.19 14.21
CA ASN A 14 -1.97 -0.93 14.79
C ASN A 14 -3.51 -0.96 14.95
N TYR A 15 -4.03 -1.91 15.76
CA TYR A 15 -5.48 -2.06 15.98
C TYR A 15 -6.14 -0.77 16.50
N ASP A 16 -5.54 -0.11 17.50
CA ASP A 16 -6.14 1.06 18.11
C ASP A 16 -6.23 2.26 17.13
N GLU A 17 -5.23 2.41 16.25
CA GLU A 17 -5.25 3.48 15.25
C GLU A 17 -6.30 3.24 14.18
N VAL A 18 -6.43 2.00 13.69
CA VAL A 18 -7.46 1.68 12.70
C VAL A 18 -8.86 1.83 13.28
N MET A 19 -9.06 1.47 14.55
CA MET A 19 -10.35 1.64 15.23
C MET A 19 -10.69 3.11 15.49
N LYS A 20 -9.70 3.97 15.77
CA LYS A 20 -9.89 5.43 15.82
C LYS A 20 -10.32 5.98 14.46
N LEU A 21 -9.69 5.50 13.37
CA LEU A 21 -10.06 5.90 12.01
C LEU A 21 -11.49 5.43 11.67
N LYS A 22 -11.82 4.16 11.97
CA LYS A 22 -13.19 3.66 11.82
C LYS A 22 -14.20 4.56 12.54
N GLY A 23 -13.96 4.86 13.81
CA GLY A 23 -14.88 5.70 14.59
C GLY A 23 -15.00 7.15 14.08
N LYS A 24 -14.00 7.67 13.34
CA LYS A 24 -14.13 8.95 12.63
C LYS A 24 -15.01 8.81 11.38
N LEU A 25 -14.81 7.75 10.61
CA LEU A 25 -15.62 7.49 9.40
C LEU A 25 -17.08 7.26 9.75
N ASP A 26 -17.36 6.44 10.76
CA ASP A 26 -18.73 6.18 11.26
C ASP A 26 -19.45 7.45 11.71
N LYS A 27 -18.71 8.48 12.21
CA LYS A 27 -19.30 9.75 12.65
C LYS A 27 -19.51 10.75 11.51
N LEU A 28 -18.67 10.71 10.51
CA LEU A 28 -18.66 11.70 9.42
C LEU A 28 -19.52 11.26 8.23
N TYR A 29 -19.66 9.97 8.02
CA TYR A 29 -20.26 9.41 6.82
C TYR A 29 -21.23 8.29 7.20
N ASN A 30 -22.30 8.15 6.41
CA ASN A 30 -23.21 7.02 6.52
C ASN A 30 -22.72 5.88 5.60
N THR A 31 -21.58 5.28 5.96
CA THR A 31 -20.91 4.26 5.16
C THR A 31 -20.61 3.02 6.01
N ASP A 32 -20.58 1.85 5.37
CA ASP A 32 -20.12 0.64 6.04
C ASP A 32 -18.60 0.60 6.11
N VAL A 33 -18.04 0.31 7.29
CA VAL A 33 -16.59 0.24 7.50
C VAL A 33 -16.21 -1.14 8.04
N LEU A 34 -15.63 -1.96 7.18
CA LEU A 34 -15.04 -3.25 7.55
C LEU A 34 -13.58 -3.05 7.96
N VAL A 35 -13.20 -3.59 9.12
CA VAL A 35 -11.79 -3.62 9.57
C VAL A 35 -11.27 -5.06 9.51
N VAL A 36 -10.15 -5.28 8.80
CA VAL A 36 -9.58 -6.63 8.61
C VAL A 36 -8.10 -6.63 8.97
N LYS A 37 -7.70 -7.61 9.79
CA LYS A 37 -6.29 -7.87 10.11
C LYS A 37 -5.67 -8.77 9.04
N CYS A 38 -4.46 -8.44 8.60
CA CYS A 38 -3.67 -9.27 7.69
C CYS A 38 -2.18 -8.91 7.79
N ASN A 39 -1.32 -9.90 7.88
CA ASN A 39 0.10 -9.72 7.62
C ASN A 39 0.34 -9.88 6.11
N LEU A 40 0.59 -8.77 5.42
CA LEU A 40 0.76 -8.76 3.97
C LEU A 40 2.02 -9.50 3.46
N ALA A 41 2.96 -9.83 4.34
CA ALA A 41 4.09 -10.69 3.98
C ALA A 41 3.70 -12.18 3.84
N LYS A 42 2.42 -12.53 4.11
CA LYS A 42 1.93 -13.91 4.07
C LYS A 42 0.76 -14.05 3.09
N GLU A 43 0.97 -14.77 2.02
CA GLU A 43 -0.06 -14.96 0.99
C GLU A 43 -1.33 -15.60 1.54
N GLU A 44 -1.21 -16.59 2.44
CA GLU A 44 -2.36 -17.23 3.07
C GLU A 44 -3.24 -16.26 3.88
N GLU A 45 -2.62 -15.25 4.54
CA GLU A 45 -3.36 -14.22 5.26
C GLU A 45 -4.05 -13.24 4.28
N ILE A 46 -3.41 -12.94 3.14
CA ILE A 46 -4.02 -12.16 2.05
C ILE A 46 -5.26 -12.89 1.51
N ASP A 47 -5.16 -14.20 1.25
CA ASP A 47 -6.29 -15.00 0.77
C ASP A 47 -7.45 -15.02 1.76
N ASN A 48 -7.13 -15.19 3.05
CA ASN A 48 -8.14 -15.14 4.10
C ASN A 48 -8.80 -13.75 4.21
N MET A 49 -8.02 -12.68 4.13
CA MET A 49 -8.53 -11.31 4.10
C MET A 49 -9.50 -11.10 2.93
N LEU A 50 -9.11 -11.51 1.73
CA LEU A 50 -9.96 -11.39 0.54
C LEU A 50 -11.23 -12.21 0.65
N ARG A 51 -11.17 -13.42 1.25
CA ARG A 51 -12.37 -14.22 1.52
C ARG A 51 -13.33 -13.48 2.43
N ILE A 52 -12.86 -12.93 3.56
CA ILE A 52 -13.69 -12.13 4.49
C ILE A 52 -14.33 -10.94 3.77
N ILE A 53 -13.58 -10.28 2.89
CA ILE A 53 -14.09 -9.13 2.12
C ILE A 53 -15.19 -9.57 1.16
N TYR A 54 -14.96 -10.64 0.37
CA TYR A 54 -15.93 -11.11 -0.61
C TYR A 54 -17.13 -11.87 0.00
N ASP A 55 -17.02 -12.33 1.26
CA ASP A 55 -18.19 -12.83 2.02
C ASP A 55 -19.17 -11.69 2.40
N ARG A 56 -18.70 -10.43 2.40
CA ARG A 56 -19.50 -9.25 2.78
C ARG A 56 -19.87 -8.35 1.59
N TYR A 57 -19.01 -8.26 0.59
CA TYR A 57 -19.17 -7.37 -0.56
C TYR A 57 -19.00 -8.15 -1.87
N ASP A 58 -19.89 -7.90 -2.82
CA ASP A 58 -19.85 -8.58 -4.13
C ASP A 58 -18.63 -8.19 -4.95
N LYS A 59 -18.11 -6.97 -4.75
CA LYS A 59 -17.01 -6.40 -5.55
C LYS A 59 -16.13 -5.44 -4.77
N ILE A 60 -14.95 -5.20 -5.31
CA ILE A 60 -14.05 -4.12 -4.91
C ILE A 60 -13.93 -3.16 -6.10
N ASP A 61 -14.34 -1.92 -5.93
CA ASP A 61 -14.29 -0.89 -6.96
C ASP A 61 -12.94 -0.13 -6.98
N ILE A 62 -12.35 0.04 -5.79
CA ILE A 62 -11.09 0.78 -5.63
C ILE A 62 -10.15 -0.02 -4.73
N LEU A 63 -8.93 -0.25 -5.20
CA LEU A 63 -7.83 -0.82 -4.41
C LEU A 63 -6.76 0.25 -4.22
N ILE A 64 -6.39 0.51 -2.96
CA ILE A 64 -5.28 1.42 -2.62
C ILE A 64 -4.21 0.62 -1.89
N ASN A 65 -3.11 0.33 -2.56
CA ASN A 65 -1.92 -0.29 -2.00
C ASN A 65 -1.06 0.80 -1.34
N ASN A 66 -1.34 1.09 -0.07
CA ASN A 66 -0.67 2.11 0.72
C ASN A 66 0.25 1.55 1.80
N ALA A 67 0.01 0.32 2.26
CA ALA A 67 0.84 -0.30 3.29
C ALA A 67 2.29 -0.43 2.82
N ALA A 68 3.22 -0.05 3.69
CA ALA A 68 4.64 -0.16 3.42
C ALA A 68 5.44 -0.34 4.71
N THR A 69 6.65 -0.84 4.56
CA THR A 69 7.67 -0.93 5.60
C THR A 69 9.01 -0.49 5.04
N THR A 70 9.92 -0.10 5.93
CA THR A 70 11.32 0.14 5.63
C THR A 70 12.18 -0.52 6.72
N CYS A 71 13.41 -0.82 6.40
CA CYS A 71 14.41 -1.31 7.33
C CYS A 71 15.70 -0.53 7.09
N ASP A 72 15.77 0.68 7.69
CA ASP A 72 16.91 1.56 7.52
C ASP A 72 18.08 1.07 8.39
N THR A 73 19.06 0.51 7.73
CA THR A 73 20.29 -0.03 8.33
C THR A 73 21.48 0.32 7.43
N LEU A 74 22.70 0.35 7.99
CA LEU A 74 23.90 0.51 7.17
C LEU A 74 23.91 -0.56 6.07
N PHE A 75 24.38 -0.18 4.89
CA PHE A 75 24.36 -1.09 3.73
C PHE A 75 25.10 -2.40 4.01
N GLU A 76 26.22 -2.33 4.72
CA GLU A 76 27.06 -3.48 5.08
C GLU A 76 26.39 -4.43 6.06
N ASP A 77 25.44 -3.92 6.87
CA ASP A 77 24.70 -4.69 7.89
C ASP A 77 23.35 -5.20 7.39
N LYS A 78 22.93 -4.78 6.19
CA LYS A 78 21.65 -5.16 5.62
C LYS A 78 21.63 -6.64 5.24
N THR A 79 20.77 -7.40 5.89
CA THR A 79 20.63 -8.83 5.63
C THR A 79 19.69 -9.11 4.46
N LYS A 80 19.82 -10.31 3.88
CA LYS A 80 18.84 -10.80 2.90
C LYS A 80 17.42 -10.78 3.45
N ASP A 81 17.23 -11.13 4.72
CA ASP A 81 15.90 -11.21 5.34
C ASP A 81 15.29 -9.82 5.49
N ASN A 82 16.08 -8.80 5.85
CA ASN A 82 15.64 -7.40 5.85
C ASN A 82 15.15 -6.99 4.45
N PHE A 83 15.99 -7.23 3.45
CA PHE A 83 15.72 -6.89 2.06
C PHE A 83 14.42 -7.57 1.57
N MET A 84 14.32 -8.88 1.77
CA MET A 84 13.15 -9.66 1.32
C MET A 84 11.88 -9.26 2.05
N ASN A 85 11.91 -9.02 3.36
CA ASN A 85 10.72 -8.57 4.11
C ASN A 85 10.18 -7.24 3.57
N THR A 86 11.06 -6.31 3.20
CA THR A 86 10.64 -5.04 2.60
C THR A 86 10.00 -5.26 1.22
N LEU A 87 10.60 -6.12 0.38
CA LEU A 87 10.02 -6.48 -0.91
C LEU A 87 8.68 -7.20 -0.77
N ASP A 88 8.56 -8.14 0.16
CA ASP A 88 7.33 -8.90 0.37
C ASP A 88 6.14 -7.97 0.68
N ILE A 89 6.34 -6.98 1.54
CA ILE A 89 5.27 -6.06 1.93
C ILE A 89 5.03 -4.98 0.85
N ASN A 90 6.11 -4.38 0.31
CA ASN A 90 5.99 -3.18 -0.53
C ASN A 90 5.74 -3.49 -2.01
N LEU A 91 6.08 -4.68 -2.48
CA LEU A 91 6.02 -5.06 -3.89
C LEU A 91 5.22 -6.35 -4.13
N VAL A 92 5.56 -7.44 -3.42
CA VAL A 92 4.91 -8.75 -3.64
C VAL A 92 3.46 -8.71 -3.19
N ALA A 93 3.15 -8.13 -2.03
CA ALA A 93 1.76 -8.00 -1.56
C ALA A 93 0.89 -7.16 -2.52
N PRO A 94 1.29 -5.96 -2.99
CA PRO A 94 0.59 -5.26 -4.06
C PRO A 94 0.40 -6.09 -5.33
N PHE A 95 1.43 -6.84 -5.75
CA PHE A 95 1.30 -7.76 -6.88
C PHE A 95 0.20 -8.79 -6.65
N LEU A 96 0.21 -9.49 -5.51
CA LEU A 96 -0.78 -10.52 -5.17
C LEU A 96 -2.20 -9.93 -5.09
N LEU A 97 -2.36 -8.76 -4.45
CA LEU A 97 -3.65 -8.07 -4.37
C LEU A 97 -4.16 -7.69 -5.77
N CYS A 98 -3.30 -7.12 -6.59
CA CYS A 98 -3.67 -6.77 -7.97
C CYS A 98 -3.99 -8.01 -8.82
N GLN A 99 -3.25 -9.11 -8.64
CA GLN A 99 -3.48 -10.38 -9.33
C GLN A 99 -4.83 -11.01 -8.98
N LYS A 100 -5.22 -10.94 -7.69
CA LYS A 100 -6.46 -11.55 -7.19
C LYS A 100 -7.69 -10.66 -7.40
N ILE A 101 -7.54 -9.33 -7.39
CA ILE A 101 -8.64 -8.36 -7.49
C ILE A 101 -8.81 -7.84 -8.92
N GLY A 102 -7.72 -7.54 -9.62
CA GLY A 102 -7.73 -6.89 -10.94
C GLY A 102 -8.57 -7.61 -12.00
N PRO A 103 -8.46 -8.94 -12.18
CA PRO A 103 -9.30 -9.68 -13.12
C PRO A 103 -10.80 -9.54 -12.83
N LYS A 104 -11.21 -9.56 -11.56
CA LYS A 104 -12.61 -9.36 -11.16
C LYS A 104 -13.10 -7.94 -11.47
N MET A 105 -12.26 -6.91 -11.25
CA MET A 105 -12.55 -5.56 -11.67
C MET A 105 -12.74 -5.47 -13.20
N LYS A 106 -11.89 -6.17 -13.97
CA LYS A 106 -11.97 -6.21 -15.43
C LYS A 106 -13.24 -6.88 -15.91
N GLU A 107 -13.68 -7.99 -15.29
CA GLU A 107 -14.95 -8.67 -15.55
C GLU A 107 -16.15 -7.74 -15.30
N ASN A 108 -16.10 -6.97 -14.21
CA ASN A 108 -17.11 -5.96 -13.86
C ASN A 108 -17.04 -4.69 -14.74
N ARG A 109 -16.05 -4.61 -15.64
CA ARG A 109 -15.78 -3.46 -16.53
C ARG A 109 -15.58 -2.15 -15.79
N TYR A 110 -15.14 -2.19 -14.55
CA TYR A 110 -14.86 -1.02 -13.73
C TYR A 110 -13.86 -1.36 -12.62
N GLY A 111 -12.88 -0.49 -12.44
CA GLY A 111 -11.96 -0.57 -11.33
C GLY A 111 -10.92 0.55 -11.33
N VAL A 112 -10.44 0.87 -10.13
CA VAL A 112 -9.33 1.81 -9.94
C VAL A 112 -8.32 1.19 -8.98
N ILE A 113 -7.07 1.10 -9.40
CA ILE A 113 -5.96 0.68 -8.56
C ILE A 113 -5.01 1.86 -8.37
N ILE A 114 -4.68 2.17 -7.12
CA ILE A 114 -3.73 3.23 -6.76
C ILE A 114 -2.61 2.59 -5.94
N ASN A 115 -1.41 2.65 -6.47
CA ASN A 115 -0.21 2.17 -5.79
C ASN A 115 0.57 3.36 -5.21
N ILE A 116 0.83 3.36 -3.91
CA ILE A 116 1.61 4.41 -3.26
C ILE A 116 3.09 4.01 -3.28
N SER A 117 3.81 4.60 -4.22
CA SER A 117 5.26 4.46 -4.34
C SER A 117 5.98 5.54 -3.51
N SER A 118 7.07 6.08 -4.02
CA SER A 118 7.87 7.14 -3.40
C SER A 118 8.74 7.80 -4.48
N THR A 119 9.21 9.03 -4.24
CA THR A 119 10.31 9.64 -5.01
C THR A 119 11.58 8.81 -4.96
N ASN A 120 11.80 8.03 -3.89
CA ASN A 120 12.88 7.05 -3.78
C ASN A 120 12.87 5.99 -4.90
N GLY A 121 11.70 5.67 -5.43
CA GLY A 121 11.58 4.76 -6.58
C GLY A 121 11.88 5.43 -7.93
N ILE A 122 12.17 6.73 -7.95
CA ILE A 122 12.42 7.51 -9.17
C ILE A 122 13.87 8.01 -9.19
N ASP A 123 14.21 8.96 -8.32
CA ASP A 123 15.43 9.75 -8.39
C ASP A 123 15.99 10.20 -7.03
N THR A 124 15.45 9.73 -5.93
CA THR A 124 15.87 10.10 -4.57
C THR A 124 16.47 8.89 -3.84
N PRO A 125 17.69 8.44 -4.19
CA PRO A 125 18.29 7.23 -3.63
C PRO A 125 18.76 7.44 -2.20
N TYR A 126 18.56 6.42 -1.36
CA TYR A 126 19.02 6.37 0.03
C TYR A 126 19.66 5.01 0.31
N ILE A 127 20.96 4.98 0.54
CA ILE A 127 21.72 3.71 0.63
C ILE A 127 21.26 2.84 1.81
N GLU A 128 20.89 3.46 2.94
CA GLU A 128 20.37 2.75 4.12
C GLU A 128 19.00 2.11 3.88
N SER A 129 18.25 2.62 2.91
CA SER A 129 16.93 2.11 2.53
C SER A 129 16.89 1.52 1.12
N VAL A 130 18.00 0.95 0.65
CA VAL A 130 18.15 0.40 -0.71
C VAL A 130 17.07 -0.65 -1.06
N ASP A 131 16.60 -1.42 -0.10
CA ASP A 131 15.49 -2.37 -0.24
C ASP A 131 14.14 -1.66 -0.47
N TYR A 132 13.91 -0.57 0.26
CA TYR A 132 12.74 0.29 0.07
C TYR A 132 12.75 0.93 -1.32
N ASP A 133 13.86 1.54 -1.71
CA ASP A 133 14.03 2.18 -3.02
C ASP A 133 13.79 1.18 -4.15
N ALA A 134 14.41 0.00 -4.08
CA ALA A 134 14.19 -1.09 -5.03
C ALA A 134 12.71 -1.53 -5.09
N SER A 135 12.04 -1.66 -3.92
CA SER A 135 10.63 -2.03 -3.85
C SER A 135 9.71 -0.99 -4.49
N LYS A 136 10.01 0.30 -4.28
CA LYS A 136 9.20 1.40 -4.82
C LYS A 136 9.41 1.62 -6.31
N ALA A 137 10.62 1.43 -6.82
CA ALA A 137 10.90 1.38 -8.26
C ALA A 137 10.20 0.19 -8.93
N GLY A 138 10.26 -1.00 -8.30
CA GLY A 138 9.53 -2.18 -8.75
C GLY A 138 8.02 -1.96 -8.81
N LEU A 139 7.45 -1.28 -7.83
CA LEU A 139 6.01 -0.98 -7.77
C LEU A 139 5.56 -0.04 -8.91
N ILE A 140 6.39 0.93 -9.31
CA ILE A 140 6.14 1.78 -10.48
C ILE A 140 6.10 0.93 -11.76
N SER A 141 7.09 0.06 -11.96
CA SER A 141 7.15 -0.82 -13.11
C SER A 141 5.97 -1.80 -13.15
N LEU A 142 5.62 -2.40 -12.01
CA LEU A 142 4.45 -3.26 -11.86
C LEU A 142 3.16 -2.53 -12.28
N SER A 143 2.98 -1.30 -11.80
CA SER A 143 1.80 -0.48 -12.11
C SER A 143 1.64 -0.21 -13.60
N ASN A 144 2.74 0.11 -14.29
CA ASN A 144 2.74 0.33 -15.74
C ASN A 144 2.31 -0.92 -16.52
N ASN A 145 2.80 -2.09 -16.12
CA ASN A 145 2.41 -3.37 -16.73
C ASN A 145 0.93 -3.67 -16.48
N LEU A 146 0.46 -3.48 -15.25
CA LEU A 146 -0.94 -3.71 -14.89
C LEU A 146 -1.90 -2.75 -15.58
N ALA A 147 -1.51 -1.47 -15.78
CA ALA A 147 -2.30 -0.50 -16.52
C ALA A 147 -2.58 -0.99 -17.95
N ASN A 148 -1.55 -1.52 -18.63
CA ASN A 148 -1.70 -2.10 -19.97
C ASN A 148 -2.58 -3.38 -19.96
N TYR A 149 -2.35 -4.29 -19.02
CA TYR A 149 -3.05 -5.57 -18.95
C TYR A 149 -4.54 -5.41 -18.63
N LEU A 150 -4.88 -4.48 -17.73
CA LEU A 150 -6.25 -4.31 -17.23
C LEU A 150 -7.08 -3.30 -18.03
N ALA A 151 -6.46 -2.56 -18.97
CA ALA A 151 -7.18 -1.67 -19.88
C ALA A 151 -8.22 -2.45 -20.72
N PRO A 152 -9.30 -1.78 -21.19
CA PRO A 152 -9.66 -0.38 -20.97
C PRO A 152 -10.51 -0.14 -19.72
N TYR A 153 -10.82 -1.17 -18.94
CA TYR A 153 -11.85 -1.12 -17.89
C TYR A 153 -11.32 -0.74 -16.53
N VAL A 154 -10.04 -1.01 -16.23
CA VAL A 154 -9.43 -0.72 -14.94
C VAL A 154 -8.30 0.28 -15.15
N ARG A 155 -8.32 1.37 -14.40
CA ARG A 155 -7.24 2.34 -14.37
C ARG A 155 -6.26 2.00 -13.24
N VAL A 156 -4.98 1.95 -13.56
CA VAL A 156 -3.92 1.72 -12.58
C VAL A 156 -3.00 2.94 -12.58
N ASN A 157 -2.82 3.56 -11.42
CA ASN A 157 -1.97 4.73 -11.26
C ASN A 157 -1.03 4.55 -10.08
N THR A 158 0.10 5.24 -10.16
CA THR A 158 1.09 5.31 -9.07
C THR A 158 1.18 6.74 -8.58
N ILE A 159 1.19 6.92 -7.28
CA ILE A 159 1.51 8.19 -6.62
C ILE A 159 2.89 8.02 -5.99
N CYS A 160 3.78 8.98 -6.25
CA CYS A 160 5.15 8.99 -5.72
C CYS A 160 5.32 10.20 -4.80
N PRO A 161 4.90 10.11 -3.54
CA PRO A 161 5.11 11.19 -2.58
C PRO A 161 6.59 11.38 -2.28
N GLY A 162 6.98 12.62 -1.97
CA GLY A 162 8.20 12.92 -1.25
C GLY A 162 8.03 12.69 0.25
N TRP A 163 8.72 13.48 1.05
CA TRP A 163 8.64 13.40 2.51
C TRP A 163 7.28 13.87 3.02
N ILE A 164 6.59 13.01 3.74
CA ILE A 164 5.31 13.32 4.39
C ILE A 164 5.48 13.11 5.89
N ASN A 165 4.98 14.05 6.70
CA ASN A 165 5.01 13.95 8.15
C ASN A 165 4.04 12.85 8.63
N THR A 166 4.58 11.64 8.78
CA THR A 166 3.86 10.43 9.21
C THR A 166 4.58 9.78 10.40
N ASN A 167 3.95 8.75 10.97
CA ASN A 167 4.58 7.96 12.03
C ASN A 167 5.89 7.29 11.59
N MET A 168 6.04 6.96 10.32
CA MET A 168 7.26 6.39 9.74
C MET A 168 8.44 7.36 9.86
N ASN A 169 8.19 8.66 9.76
CA ASN A 169 9.19 9.73 9.70
C ASN A 169 9.38 10.51 11.01
N LYS A 170 8.77 10.04 12.13
CA LYS A 170 8.79 10.78 13.41
C LYS A 170 10.17 10.93 14.05
N ASN A 171 11.12 10.07 13.71
CA ASN A 171 12.46 10.05 14.30
C ASN A 171 13.52 10.70 13.42
N LEU A 172 13.11 11.36 12.33
CA LEU A 172 14.06 12.08 11.47
C LEU A 172 14.68 13.25 12.22
N ASP A 173 15.97 13.45 12.02
CA ASP A 173 16.73 14.55 12.56
C ASP A 173 16.17 15.90 12.04
N LYS A 174 16.12 16.91 12.91
CA LYS A 174 15.67 18.25 12.55
C LYS A 174 16.53 18.90 11.46
N GLU A 175 17.83 18.62 11.46
CA GLU A 175 18.75 19.11 10.43
C GLU A 175 18.42 18.52 9.06
N PHE A 176 18.12 17.21 9.03
CA PHE A 176 17.64 16.52 7.84
C PHE A 176 16.32 17.13 7.33
N ILE A 177 15.31 17.28 8.21
CA ILE A 177 14.01 17.87 7.86
C ILE A 177 14.20 19.26 7.23
N ASN A 178 15.00 20.13 7.86
CA ASN A 178 15.25 21.49 7.37
C ASN A 178 15.96 21.47 5.97
N LYS A 179 16.76 20.46 5.68
CA LYS A 179 17.44 20.33 4.39
C LYS A 179 16.47 19.92 3.27
N GLU A 180 15.51 19.05 3.60
CA GLU A 180 14.53 18.55 2.63
C GLU A 180 13.35 19.52 2.39
N GLU A 181 13.12 20.48 3.30
CA GLU A 181 12.08 21.52 3.17
C GLU A 181 12.56 22.76 2.36
N ASN A 182 13.87 22.90 2.07
CA ASN A 182 14.48 24.01 1.32
C ASN A 182 15.01 23.55 -0.04
#